data_9639f40249b8ee4a4b015fa2cae886dc
#
_entry.id   9639f40249b8ee4a4b015fa2cae886dc
#
_cell.length_a   1.000
_cell.length_b   1.000
_cell.length_c   1.000
_cell.angle_alpha   90.00
_cell.angle_beta   90.00
_cell.angle_gamma   90.00
#
_symmetry.space_group_name_H-M   'P 1'
#
loop_
_entity.id
_entity.type
_entity.pdbx_description
1 polymer ?
#
loop_
_entity_poly.entity_id
_entity_poly.type
_entity_poly.pdbx_seq_one_letter_code
_entity_poly.pdbx_strand_id
1 'polypeptide(L)'
;MREDIQEIFHHAYRALRPRAPIPEMHIEFYAFANVNNTIRMREGRLLVRLSDLLEGAPERVLESIAHILLAKIYRKPIEPGHATRYRRHVSSPDITAKAHLVRQIRGHKRLASARGHVYHLEEIFDQLNQRFFHGLLARPQMTWSQVKSRQSLGHYDPAHNAIVVSRIFDHPRVPRCAVEYIVYHEMLHLRHPVKLRGSRRCVHGREFLAEEKLFPHLEDAKAFLKTLSAGGLVE
;
A
#
# COMPACT_ATOMS: atom_id res chain seq x y z
N MET A 1 -24.54 -3.13 -18.90
CA MET A 1 -23.38 -2.92 -17.96
C MET A 1 -23.78 -2.25 -16.64
N ARG A 2 -24.52 -1.14 -16.61
CA ARG A 2 -24.98 -0.55 -15.31
C ARG A 2 -26.10 -1.37 -14.66
N GLU A 3 -27.01 -1.92 -15.42
CA GLU A 3 -28.08 -2.81 -14.91
C GLU A 3 -27.49 -4.10 -14.35
N ASP A 4 -26.51 -4.68 -15.03
CA ASP A 4 -25.84 -5.93 -14.60
C ASP A 4 -25.14 -5.79 -13.24
N ILE A 5 -24.46 -4.66 -12.98
CA ILE A 5 -23.75 -4.48 -11.69
C ILE A 5 -24.74 -4.28 -10.53
N GLN A 6 -25.86 -3.65 -10.76
CA GLN A 6 -26.92 -3.51 -9.77
C GLN A 6 -27.51 -4.87 -9.39
N GLU A 7 -27.80 -5.70 -10.38
CA GLU A 7 -28.31 -7.06 -10.16
C GLU A 7 -27.32 -7.92 -9.39
N ILE A 8 -26.02 -7.84 -9.71
CA ILE A 8 -24.95 -8.54 -8.98
C ILE A 8 -24.98 -8.15 -7.48
N PHE A 9 -25.06 -6.85 -7.18
CA PHE A 9 -25.11 -6.38 -5.79
C PHE A 9 -26.42 -6.77 -5.09
N HIS A 10 -27.57 -6.74 -5.77
CA HIS A 10 -28.83 -7.20 -5.23
C HIS A 10 -28.79 -8.70 -4.91
N HIS A 11 -28.23 -9.50 -5.81
CA HIS A 11 -28.05 -10.93 -5.61
C HIS A 11 -27.15 -11.24 -4.42
N ALA A 12 -25.99 -10.60 -4.36
CA ALA A 12 -25.07 -10.73 -3.25
C ALA A 12 -25.69 -10.27 -1.91
N TYR A 13 -26.50 -9.21 -1.92
CA TYR A 13 -27.23 -8.77 -0.73
C TYR A 13 -28.23 -9.81 -0.24
N ARG A 14 -29.05 -10.39 -1.14
CA ARG A 14 -30.02 -11.43 -0.80
C ARG A 14 -29.33 -12.67 -0.22
N ALA A 15 -28.20 -13.07 -0.78
CA ALA A 15 -27.42 -14.19 -0.25
C ALA A 15 -26.93 -13.93 1.21
N LEU A 16 -26.50 -12.70 1.52
CA LEU A 16 -26.04 -12.34 2.85
C LEU A 16 -27.15 -12.02 3.85
N ARG A 17 -28.30 -11.52 3.37
CA ARG A 17 -29.42 -11.06 4.18
C ARG A 17 -30.79 -11.42 3.56
N PRO A 18 -31.15 -12.71 3.51
CA PRO A 18 -32.31 -13.20 2.75
C PRO A 18 -33.67 -12.65 3.22
N ARG A 19 -33.76 -12.27 4.50
CA ARG A 19 -35.01 -11.76 5.11
C ARG A 19 -35.08 -10.24 5.24
N ALA A 20 -34.02 -9.52 4.87
CA ALA A 20 -33.99 -8.07 5.01
C ALA A 20 -34.44 -7.39 3.69
N PRO A 21 -35.14 -6.26 3.76
CA PRO A 21 -35.46 -5.48 2.56
C PRO A 21 -34.17 -5.00 1.90
N ILE A 22 -34.15 -5.00 0.57
CA ILE A 22 -33.01 -4.52 -0.20
C ILE A 22 -33.00 -2.99 -0.11
N PRO A 23 -31.92 -2.37 0.41
CA PRO A 23 -31.81 -0.92 0.43
C PRO A 23 -31.62 -0.38 -0.98
N GLU A 24 -31.94 0.89 -1.18
CA GLU A 24 -31.53 1.60 -2.40
C GLU A 24 -30.01 1.58 -2.52
N MET A 25 -29.48 1.21 -3.70
CA MET A 25 -28.05 1.12 -3.95
C MET A 25 -27.67 2.05 -5.09
N HIS A 26 -26.70 2.92 -4.84
CA HIS A 26 -26.05 3.69 -5.88
C HIS A 26 -24.64 3.15 -6.10
N ILE A 27 -24.41 2.57 -7.29
CA ILE A 27 -23.16 1.89 -7.64
C ILE A 27 -22.56 2.61 -8.83
N GLU A 28 -21.31 3.05 -8.68
CA GLU A 28 -20.56 3.72 -9.74
C GLU A 28 -19.13 3.21 -9.85
N PHE A 29 -18.60 3.19 -11.07
CA PHE A 29 -17.15 3.08 -11.27
C PHE A 29 -16.53 4.45 -11.10
N TYR A 30 -15.48 4.52 -10.27
CA TYR A 30 -14.85 5.77 -9.86
C TYR A 30 -13.35 5.74 -10.16
N ALA A 31 -12.85 6.84 -10.68
CA ALA A 31 -11.45 7.01 -11.07
C ALA A 31 -10.52 7.20 -9.85
N PHE A 32 -10.31 6.12 -9.09
CA PHE A 32 -9.33 6.13 -8.01
C PHE A 32 -7.89 6.19 -8.54
N ALA A 33 -6.96 6.67 -7.72
CA ALA A 33 -5.53 6.60 -8.02
C ALA A 33 -4.93 5.18 -7.87
N ASN A 34 -5.74 4.20 -7.46
CA ASN A 34 -5.35 2.79 -7.29
C ASN A 34 -6.57 1.89 -7.39
N VAL A 35 -6.40 0.56 -7.29
CA VAL A 35 -7.52 -0.39 -7.22
C VAL A 35 -8.16 -0.30 -5.83
N ASN A 36 -9.00 0.69 -5.64
CA ASN A 36 -9.74 0.90 -4.40
C ASN A 36 -11.24 0.71 -4.61
N ASN A 37 -11.92 0.18 -3.58
CA ASN A 37 -13.37 -0.01 -3.61
C ASN A 37 -13.93 0.37 -2.26
N THR A 38 -14.99 1.14 -2.26
CA THR A 38 -15.60 1.66 -1.03
C THR A 38 -17.10 1.36 -1.01
N ILE A 39 -17.62 1.14 0.18
CA ILE A 39 -19.05 1.04 0.43
C ILE A 39 -19.38 1.85 1.70
N ARG A 40 -20.44 2.62 1.66
CA ARG A 40 -20.91 3.42 2.79
C ARG A 40 -22.43 3.36 2.88
N MET A 41 -22.95 3.36 4.08
CA MET A 41 -24.38 3.56 4.36
C MET A 41 -24.59 5.04 4.69
N ARG A 42 -25.47 5.68 3.94
CA ARG A 42 -25.87 7.07 4.22
C ARG A 42 -27.37 7.20 3.99
N GLU A 43 -28.08 7.69 5.00
CA GLU A 43 -29.52 7.94 4.93
C GLU A 43 -30.35 6.72 4.42
N GLY A 44 -29.99 5.52 4.88
CA GLY A 44 -30.65 4.28 4.45
C GLY A 44 -30.25 3.75 3.05
N ARG A 45 -29.38 4.45 2.33
CA ARG A 45 -28.89 4.09 0.98
C ARG A 45 -27.47 3.55 1.03
N LEU A 46 -27.16 2.57 0.22
CA LEU A 46 -25.80 2.06 0.01
C LEU A 46 -25.13 2.82 -1.14
N LEU A 47 -24.04 3.50 -0.83
CA LEU A 47 -23.18 4.18 -1.81
C LEU A 47 -21.96 3.31 -2.05
N VAL A 48 -21.83 2.77 -3.26
CA VAL A 48 -20.72 1.89 -3.66
C VAL A 48 -19.91 2.58 -4.75
N ARG A 49 -18.60 2.68 -4.54
CA ARG A 49 -17.63 3.11 -5.55
C ARG A 49 -16.66 1.98 -5.82
N LEU A 50 -16.64 1.51 -7.02
CA LEU A 50 -15.68 0.52 -7.52
C LEU A 50 -14.60 1.23 -8.34
N SER A 51 -13.37 0.73 -8.29
CA SER A 51 -12.33 1.24 -9.19
C SER A 51 -12.74 1.04 -10.65
N ASP A 52 -12.57 2.04 -11.48
CA ASP A 52 -12.76 1.97 -12.94
C ASP A 52 -11.84 0.91 -13.60
N LEU A 53 -10.74 0.54 -12.94
CA LEU A 53 -9.90 -0.59 -13.36
C LEU A 53 -10.61 -1.95 -13.32
N LEU A 54 -11.77 -2.03 -12.66
CA LEU A 54 -12.63 -3.21 -12.62
C LEU A 54 -13.78 -3.13 -13.64
N GLU A 55 -13.86 -2.06 -14.41
CA GLU A 55 -14.82 -1.95 -15.51
C GLU A 55 -14.45 -2.98 -16.58
N GLY A 56 -15.39 -3.86 -16.91
CA GLY A 56 -15.15 -5.01 -17.80
C GLY A 56 -14.49 -6.22 -17.13
N ALA A 57 -14.34 -6.22 -15.80
CA ALA A 57 -13.90 -7.42 -15.08
C ALA A 57 -14.92 -8.56 -15.24
N PRO A 58 -14.48 -9.84 -15.21
CA PRO A 58 -15.39 -10.97 -15.26
C PRO A 58 -16.47 -10.89 -14.18
N GLU A 59 -17.70 -11.26 -14.50
CA GLU A 59 -18.87 -11.21 -13.61
C GLU A 59 -18.58 -11.82 -12.23
N ARG A 60 -17.95 -13.01 -12.21
CA ARG A 60 -17.56 -13.69 -10.96
C ARG A 60 -16.60 -12.88 -10.08
N VAL A 61 -15.84 -11.93 -10.66
CA VAL A 61 -15.00 -11.01 -9.91
C VAL A 61 -15.83 -9.88 -9.32
N LEU A 62 -16.80 -9.37 -10.09
CA LEU A 62 -17.75 -8.35 -9.64
C LEU A 62 -18.66 -8.90 -8.53
N GLU A 63 -19.14 -10.13 -8.65
CA GLU A 63 -19.83 -10.84 -7.56
C GLU A 63 -18.95 -10.92 -6.29
N SER A 64 -17.69 -11.29 -6.47
CA SER A 64 -16.78 -11.42 -5.34
C SER A 64 -16.57 -10.11 -4.60
N ILE A 65 -16.40 -8.98 -5.32
CA ILE A 65 -16.24 -7.68 -4.65
C ILE A 65 -17.55 -7.22 -4.00
N ALA A 66 -18.69 -7.50 -4.61
CA ALA A 66 -20.00 -7.20 -4.02
C ALA A 66 -20.18 -7.94 -2.67
N HIS A 67 -19.92 -9.24 -2.63
CA HIS A 67 -19.93 -10.02 -1.38
C HIS A 67 -18.95 -9.48 -0.34
N ILE A 68 -17.71 -9.19 -0.71
CA ILE A 68 -16.70 -8.65 0.21
C ILE A 68 -17.15 -7.32 0.81
N LEU A 69 -17.65 -6.40 -0.01
CA LEU A 69 -18.04 -5.07 0.46
C LEU A 69 -19.28 -5.13 1.35
N LEU A 70 -20.29 -5.90 0.94
CA LEU A 70 -21.50 -6.09 1.72
C LEU A 70 -21.23 -6.84 3.03
N ALA A 71 -20.41 -7.90 3.01
CA ALA A 71 -20.00 -8.59 4.22
C ALA A 71 -19.31 -7.64 5.21
N LYS A 72 -18.42 -6.76 4.74
CA LYS A 72 -17.76 -5.77 5.59
C LYS A 72 -18.73 -4.79 6.24
N ILE A 73 -19.64 -4.18 5.47
CA ILE A 73 -20.55 -3.15 6.02
C ILE A 73 -21.56 -3.75 7.01
N TYR A 74 -21.96 -5.01 6.80
CA TYR A 74 -22.87 -5.74 7.69
C TYR A 74 -22.15 -6.61 8.73
N ARG A 75 -20.82 -6.49 8.85
CA ARG A 75 -19.98 -7.23 9.82
C ARG A 75 -20.21 -8.75 9.76
N LYS A 76 -20.34 -9.27 8.55
CA LYS A 76 -20.45 -10.70 8.27
C LYS A 76 -19.07 -11.27 7.90
N PRO A 77 -18.84 -12.58 8.13
CA PRO A 77 -17.62 -13.24 7.67
C PRO A 77 -17.53 -13.18 6.15
N ILE A 78 -16.33 -12.94 5.64
CA ILE A 78 -16.05 -12.96 4.20
C ILE A 78 -15.69 -14.40 3.82
N GLU A 79 -16.42 -14.94 2.86
CA GLU A 79 -16.16 -16.28 2.34
C GLU A 79 -14.79 -16.34 1.65
N PRO A 80 -13.91 -17.31 1.99
CA PRO A 80 -12.54 -17.38 1.47
C PRO A 80 -12.47 -17.43 -0.06
N GLY A 81 -13.46 -18.05 -0.71
CA GLY A 81 -13.57 -18.16 -2.17
C GLY A 81 -13.64 -16.80 -2.85
N HIS A 82 -14.49 -15.89 -2.34
CA HIS A 82 -14.60 -14.52 -2.86
C HIS A 82 -13.32 -13.72 -2.66
N ALA A 83 -12.72 -13.80 -1.47
CA ALA A 83 -11.46 -13.09 -1.19
C ALA A 83 -10.31 -13.57 -2.10
N THR A 84 -10.21 -14.87 -2.35
CA THR A 84 -9.18 -15.47 -3.20
C THR A 84 -9.37 -15.08 -4.66
N ARG A 85 -10.61 -15.14 -5.18
CA ARG A 85 -10.93 -14.80 -6.57
C ARG A 85 -10.63 -13.34 -6.86
N TYR A 86 -11.11 -12.44 -6.01
CA TYR A 86 -10.85 -11.01 -6.13
C TYR A 86 -9.35 -10.71 -6.09
N ARG A 87 -8.62 -11.25 -5.10
CA ARG A 87 -7.17 -11.07 -4.97
C ARG A 87 -6.41 -11.56 -6.20
N ARG A 88 -6.76 -12.73 -6.74
CA ARG A 88 -6.13 -13.26 -7.95
C ARG A 88 -6.29 -12.30 -9.13
N HIS A 89 -7.48 -11.74 -9.31
CA HIS A 89 -7.77 -10.82 -10.41
C HIS A 89 -6.97 -9.52 -10.27
N VAL A 90 -7.00 -8.85 -9.11
CA VAL A 90 -6.30 -7.58 -8.91
C VAL A 90 -4.77 -7.72 -8.86
N SER A 91 -4.27 -8.94 -8.63
CA SER A 91 -2.83 -9.26 -8.70
C SER A 91 -2.40 -9.79 -10.06
N SER A 92 -3.28 -9.83 -11.06
CA SER A 92 -2.89 -10.21 -12.42
C SER A 92 -1.93 -9.18 -13.03
N PRO A 93 -1.02 -9.60 -13.94
CA PRO A 93 -0.06 -8.70 -14.57
C PRO A 93 -0.73 -7.49 -15.22
N ASP A 94 -1.84 -7.69 -15.94
CA ASP A 94 -2.56 -6.63 -16.62
C ASP A 94 -3.13 -5.57 -15.67
N ILE A 95 -3.83 -6.01 -14.61
CA ILE A 95 -4.42 -5.07 -13.64
C ILE A 95 -3.31 -4.38 -12.85
N THR A 96 -2.23 -5.09 -12.52
CA THR A 96 -1.08 -4.51 -11.82
C THR A 96 -0.40 -3.45 -12.67
N ALA A 97 -0.19 -3.68 -13.96
CA ALA A 97 0.39 -2.70 -14.89
C ALA A 97 -0.53 -1.48 -15.04
N LYS A 98 -1.83 -1.68 -15.26
CA LYS A 98 -2.82 -0.60 -15.32
C LYS A 98 -2.87 0.21 -14.02
N ALA A 99 -2.86 -0.45 -12.87
CA ALA A 99 -2.88 0.21 -11.57
C ALA A 99 -1.61 1.04 -11.32
N HIS A 100 -0.45 0.56 -11.80
CA HIS A 100 0.79 1.31 -11.74
C HIS A 100 0.70 2.60 -12.59
N LEU A 101 0.26 2.49 -13.84
CA LEU A 101 0.07 3.64 -14.74
C LEU A 101 -0.94 4.65 -14.17
N VAL A 102 -2.09 4.17 -13.72
CA VAL A 102 -3.14 5.01 -13.11
C VAL A 102 -2.60 5.76 -11.89
N ARG A 103 -1.78 5.10 -11.06
CA ARG A 103 -1.16 5.74 -9.89
C ARG A 103 -0.18 6.83 -10.29
N GLN A 104 0.59 6.66 -11.36
CA GLN A 104 1.46 7.70 -11.89
C GLN A 104 0.67 8.92 -12.38
N ILE A 105 -0.45 8.70 -13.07
CA ILE A 105 -1.26 9.78 -13.66
C ILE A 105 -2.16 10.48 -12.63
N ARG A 106 -2.80 9.71 -11.75
CA ARG A 106 -3.83 10.21 -10.82
C ARG A 106 -3.34 10.40 -9.39
N GLY A 107 -2.17 9.83 -9.05
CA GLY A 107 -1.58 9.94 -7.72
C GLY A 107 -0.96 11.31 -7.51
N HIS A 108 -1.63 12.18 -6.76
CA HIS A 108 -1.08 13.47 -6.35
C HIS A 108 -0.25 13.31 -5.08
N LYS A 109 1.01 12.91 -5.23
CA LYS A 109 1.93 12.85 -4.11
C LYS A 109 2.63 14.22 -3.98
N ARG A 110 2.29 14.96 -2.94
CA ARG A 110 3.07 16.15 -2.57
C ARG A 110 4.37 15.65 -1.93
N LEU A 111 5.46 15.77 -2.68
CA LEU A 111 6.78 15.40 -2.20
C LEU A 111 7.34 16.60 -1.42
N ALA A 112 7.72 16.36 -0.19
CA ALA A 112 8.44 17.31 0.62
C ALA A 112 9.93 17.32 0.23
N SER A 113 10.71 18.27 0.73
CA SER A 113 12.16 18.28 0.54
C SER A 113 12.81 17.01 1.12
N ALA A 114 13.88 16.53 0.51
CA ALA A 114 14.77 15.53 1.07
C ALA A 114 15.59 16.08 2.26
N ARG A 115 15.77 17.40 2.30
CA ARG A 115 16.47 18.09 3.40
C ARG A 115 15.53 18.26 4.57
N GLY A 116 15.85 17.63 5.68
CA GLY A 116 15.20 17.79 6.96
C GLY A 116 15.85 18.86 7.82
N HIS A 117 15.47 18.91 9.09
CA HIS A 117 16.10 19.80 10.09
C HIS A 117 17.43 19.23 10.59
N VAL A 118 17.52 17.90 10.72
CA VAL A 118 18.68 17.19 11.27
C VAL A 118 19.37 16.36 10.20
N TYR A 119 18.61 15.70 9.34
CA TYR A 119 19.12 14.74 8.36
C TYR A 119 18.78 15.15 6.93
N HIS A 120 19.74 14.84 6.02
CA HIS A 120 19.55 15.01 4.57
C HIS A 120 19.48 13.63 3.91
N LEU A 121 18.29 13.24 3.41
CA LEU A 121 18.05 11.89 2.91
C LEU A 121 18.88 11.54 1.66
N GLU A 122 19.14 12.51 0.79
CA GLU A 122 19.95 12.28 -0.41
C GLU A 122 21.39 11.97 -0.07
N GLU A 123 21.98 12.69 0.90
CA GLU A 123 23.34 12.44 1.37
C GLU A 123 23.45 11.05 2.02
N ILE A 124 22.44 10.65 2.79
CA ILE A 124 22.36 9.32 3.40
C ILE A 124 22.26 8.26 2.30
N PHE A 125 21.40 8.47 1.32
CA PHE A 125 21.28 7.55 0.18
C PHE A 125 22.61 7.39 -0.54
N ASP A 126 23.28 8.48 -0.90
CA ASP A 126 24.53 8.44 -1.67
C ASP A 126 25.65 7.71 -0.90
N GLN A 127 25.76 7.94 0.40
CA GLN A 127 26.72 7.23 1.27
C GLN A 127 26.42 5.72 1.34
N LEU A 128 25.16 5.34 1.52
CA LEU A 128 24.73 3.95 1.55
C LEU A 128 24.90 3.29 0.19
N ASN A 129 24.58 4.00 -0.89
CA ASN A 129 24.74 3.52 -2.26
C ASN A 129 26.21 3.21 -2.55
N GLN A 130 27.12 4.11 -2.21
CA GLN A 130 28.55 3.89 -2.38
C GLN A 130 29.04 2.70 -1.55
N ARG A 131 28.57 2.58 -0.29
CA ARG A 131 29.03 1.56 0.65
C ARG A 131 28.54 0.16 0.36
N PHE A 132 27.25 0.00 -0.01
CA PHE A 132 26.60 -1.31 -0.14
C PHE A 132 26.21 -1.70 -1.56
N PHE A 133 26.15 -0.74 -2.48
CA PHE A 133 25.71 -0.95 -3.85
C PHE A 133 26.72 -0.46 -4.89
N HIS A 134 27.94 -0.12 -4.48
CA HIS A 134 29.04 0.35 -5.35
C HIS A 134 28.65 1.57 -6.22
N GLY A 135 27.71 2.41 -5.73
CA GLY A 135 27.19 3.55 -6.48
C GLY A 135 26.28 3.20 -7.67
N LEU A 136 25.88 1.93 -7.81
CA LEU A 136 25.16 1.43 -8.99
C LEU A 136 23.65 1.69 -8.96
N LEU A 137 23.06 2.05 -7.80
CA LEU A 137 21.63 2.36 -7.75
C LEU A 137 21.38 3.78 -8.25
N ALA A 138 20.48 3.92 -9.22
CA ALA A 138 19.95 5.22 -9.58
C ALA A 138 19.14 5.79 -8.41
N ARG A 139 19.47 7.02 -7.99
CA ARG A 139 18.77 7.65 -6.86
C ARG A 139 17.32 7.96 -7.23
N PRO A 140 16.34 7.41 -6.49
CA PRO A 140 14.95 7.79 -6.64
C PRO A 140 14.73 9.17 -6.02
N GLN A 141 13.53 9.71 -6.16
CA GLN A 141 13.17 10.92 -5.44
C GLN A 141 13.12 10.64 -3.93
N MET A 142 13.90 11.37 -3.16
CA MET A 142 13.95 11.24 -1.71
C MET A 142 13.04 12.27 -1.05
N THR A 143 12.24 11.88 -0.07
CA THR A 143 11.32 12.81 0.59
C THR A 143 10.98 12.40 2.02
N TRP A 144 10.83 13.39 2.89
CA TRP A 144 10.20 13.20 4.19
C TRP A 144 8.68 13.11 4.05
N SER A 145 8.04 12.29 4.88
CA SER A 145 6.58 12.28 4.95
C SER A 145 6.05 13.60 5.50
N GLN A 146 4.82 13.95 5.13
CA GLN A 146 4.16 15.15 5.68
C GLN A 146 3.77 14.97 7.16
N VAL A 147 3.54 13.73 7.59
CA VAL A 147 3.06 13.39 8.94
C VAL A 147 4.13 12.58 9.66
N LYS A 148 4.29 12.82 10.95
CA LYS A 148 5.13 11.98 11.83
C LYS A 148 4.39 10.66 12.08
N SER A 149 4.73 9.60 11.32
CA SER A 149 4.11 8.27 11.45
C SER A 149 5.02 7.33 12.24
N ARG A 150 4.45 6.63 13.22
CA ARG A 150 5.08 5.53 13.95
C ARG A 150 4.74 4.15 13.35
N GLN A 151 3.72 4.07 12.50
CA GLN A 151 3.29 2.82 11.87
C GLN A 151 3.94 2.59 10.51
N SER A 152 4.08 3.65 9.70
CA SER A 152 4.77 3.61 8.42
C SER A 152 6.07 4.40 8.56
N LEU A 153 7.16 3.69 8.79
CA LEU A 153 8.48 4.29 9.07
C LEU A 153 9.20 4.73 7.79
N GLY A 154 9.02 3.97 6.72
CA GLY A 154 9.48 4.26 5.37
C GLY A 154 8.67 3.47 4.35
N HIS A 155 8.76 3.83 3.08
CA HIS A 155 8.30 3.01 1.97
C HIS A 155 8.93 3.48 0.66
N TYR A 156 9.26 2.53 -0.20
CA TYR A 156 9.53 2.78 -1.60
C TYR A 156 8.22 2.76 -2.40
N ASP A 157 8.00 3.81 -3.17
CA ASP A 157 6.87 3.92 -4.10
C ASP A 157 7.37 3.72 -5.54
N PRO A 158 7.21 2.53 -6.12
CA PRO A 158 7.71 2.25 -7.46
C PRO A 158 6.97 3.04 -8.56
N ALA A 159 5.74 3.49 -8.31
CA ALA A 159 4.97 4.24 -9.29
C ALA A 159 5.52 5.65 -9.51
N HIS A 160 6.04 6.27 -8.46
CA HIS A 160 6.63 7.61 -8.53
C HIS A 160 8.16 7.57 -8.42
N ASN A 161 8.76 6.37 -8.40
CA ASN A 161 10.18 6.16 -8.14
C ASN A 161 10.68 7.02 -6.96
N ALA A 162 10.02 6.86 -5.80
CA ALA A 162 10.27 7.69 -4.63
C ALA A 162 10.46 6.87 -3.36
N ILE A 163 11.46 7.22 -2.56
CA ILE A 163 11.60 6.74 -1.18
C ILE A 163 11.07 7.81 -0.24
N VAL A 164 10.11 7.43 0.59
CA VAL A 164 9.52 8.29 1.62
C VAL A 164 9.94 7.79 2.98
N VAL A 165 10.53 8.65 3.79
CA VAL A 165 10.91 8.35 5.18
C VAL A 165 10.01 9.14 6.12
N SER A 166 9.55 8.53 7.20
CA SER A 166 8.71 9.22 8.18
C SER A 166 9.45 10.38 8.81
N ARG A 167 8.81 11.56 8.84
CA ARG A 167 9.39 12.76 9.46
C ARG A 167 9.67 12.61 10.95
N ILE A 168 9.17 11.57 11.60
CA ILE A 168 9.49 11.26 13.00
C ILE A 168 10.98 11.02 13.20
N PHE A 169 11.70 10.60 12.14
CA PHE A 169 13.15 10.37 12.17
C PHE A 169 13.99 11.65 12.03
N ASP A 170 13.39 12.76 11.61
CA ASP A 170 14.09 14.04 11.45
C ASP A 170 14.17 14.80 12.79
N HIS A 171 14.87 14.20 13.77
CA HIS A 171 14.96 14.73 15.12
C HIS A 171 16.34 14.45 15.75
N PRO A 172 16.93 15.38 16.55
CA PRO A 172 18.27 15.22 17.13
C PRO A 172 18.42 14.00 18.06
N ARG A 173 17.34 13.54 18.70
CA ARG A 173 17.35 12.35 19.57
C ARG A 173 17.30 11.04 18.80
N VAL A 174 17.07 11.07 17.50
CA VAL A 174 17.07 9.87 16.66
C VAL A 174 18.50 9.56 16.25
N PRO A 175 19.02 8.36 16.55
CA PRO A 175 20.36 8.01 16.15
C PRO A 175 20.44 7.86 14.62
N ARG A 176 21.54 8.36 14.05
CA ARG A 176 21.77 8.32 12.59
C ARG A 176 21.63 6.92 12.01
N CYS A 177 22.10 5.88 12.71
CA CYS A 177 22.01 4.49 12.25
C CYS A 177 20.55 4.02 12.05
N ALA A 178 19.60 4.57 12.80
CA ALA A 178 18.18 4.25 12.61
C ALA A 178 17.63 4.86 11.30
N VAL A 179 18.02 6.10 10.97
CA VAL A 179 17.64 6.73 9.69
C VAL A 179 18.30 6.01 8.53
N GLU A 180 19.60 5.73 8.64
CA GLU A 180 20.35 4.99 7.64
C GLU A 180 19.76 3.59 7.39
N TYR A 181 19.35 2.89 8.43
CA TYR A 181 18.72 1.58 8.30
C TYR A 181 17.40 1.65 7.53
N ILE A 182 16.52 2.62 7.83
CA ILE A 182 15.27 2.79 7.09
C ILE A 182 15.56 3.09 5.61
N VAL A 183 16.47 4.01 5.32
CA VAL A 183 16.86 4.31 3.93
C VAL A 183 17.43 3.08 3.24
N TYR A 184 18.33 2.34 3.90
CA TYR A 184 18.90 1.10 3.38
C TYR A 184 17.84 0.04 3.08
N HIS A 185 16.89 -0.15 4.00
CA HIS A 185 15.75 -1.06 3.80
C HIS A 185 14.94 -0.71 2.54
N GLU A 186 14.65 0.57 2.34
CA GLU A 186 13.93 1.02 1.15
C GLU A 186 14.78 0.92 -0.13
N MET A 187 16.10 1.08 -0.02
CA MET A 187 17.04 0.85 -1.15
C MET A 187 17.06 -0.62 -1.57
N LEU A 188 16.90 -1.56 -0.65
CA LEU A 188 16.78 -2.97 -0.99
C LEU A 188 15.53 -3.26 -1.83
N HIS A 189 14.45 -2.48 -1.70
CA HIS A 189 13.27 -2.60 -2.57
C HIS A 189 13.55 -2.15 -4.01
N LEU A 190 14.52 -1.29 -4.27
CA LEU A 190 14.98 -0.96 -5.63
C LEU A 190 15.68 -2.15 -6.27
N ARG A 191 16.45 -2.90 -5.50
CA ARG A 191 17.20 -4.07 -5.97
C ARG A 191 16.36 -5.34 -6.02
N HIS A 192 15.45 -5.52 -5.08
CA HIS A 192 14.60 -6.70 -4.92
C HIS A 192 13.13 -6.34 -5.14
N PRO A 193 12.66 -6.24 -6.38
CA PRO A 193 11.25 -5.93 -6.65
C PRO A 193 10.34 -7.02 -6.10
N VAL A 194 9.12 -6.61 -5.74
CA VAL A 194 8.10 -7.51 -5.18
C VAL A 194 7.81 -8.64 -6.16
N LYS A 195 8.03 -9.89 -5.71
CA LYS A 195 7.72 -11.10 -6.48
C LYS A 195 6.33 -11.63 -6.09
N LEU A 196 5.59 -12.16 -7.07
CA LEU A 196 4.35 -12.87 -6.81
C LEU A 196 4.67 -14.38 -6.67
N ARG A 197 4.23 -14.98 -5.55
CA ARG A 197 4.19 -16.44 -5.36
C ARG A 197 2.74 -16.90 -5.34
N GLY A 198 2.24 -17.32 -6.50
CA GLY A 198 0.81 -17.55 -6.69
C GLY A 198 0.02 -16.25 -6.50
N SER A 199 -0.95 -16.25 -5.58
CA SER A 199 -1.75 -15.06 -5.23
C SER A 199 -1.17 -14.20 -4.10
N ARG A 200 0.00 -14.55 -3.55
CA ARG A 200 0.63 -13.83 -2.44
C ARG A 200 1.78 -12.95 -2.93
N ARG A 201 1.80 -11.71 -2.48
CA ARG A 201 2.93 -10.80 -2.70
C ARG A 201 4.04 -11.15 -1.70
N CYS A 202 5.22 -11.48 -2.20
CA CYS A 202 6.43 -11.64 -1.40
C CYS A 202 7.24 -10.34 -1.50
N VAL A 203 7.14 -9.51 -0.48
CA VAL A 203 7.79 -8.19 -0.44
C VAL A 203 9.24 -8.34 0.01
N HIS A 204 9.49 -9.13 1.07
CA HIS A 204 10.81 -9.40 1.62
C HIS A 204 11.15 -10.86 1.35
N GLY A 205 11.80 -11.13 0.21
CA GLY A 205 12.24 -12.45 -0.18
C GLY A 205 13.52 -12.88 0.57
N ARG A 206 13.95 -14.15 0.35
CA ARG A 206 15.16 -14.70 1.00
C ARG A 206 16.41 -13.86 0.72
N GLU A 207 16.58 -13.41 -0.51
CA GLU A 207 17.70 -12.57 -0.95
C GLU A 207 17.68 -11.20 -0.25
N PHE A 208 16.49 -10.56 -0.18
CA PHE A 208 16.28 -9.31 0.54
C PHE A 208 16.71 -9.44 2.01
N LEU A 209 16.21 -10.47 2.71
CA LEU A 209 16.52 -10.67 4.13
C LEU A 209 18.00 -11.02 4.37
N ALA A 210 18.65 -11.66 3.40
CA ALA A 210 20.08 -11.93 3.48
C ALA A 210 20.90 -10.64 3.37
N GLU A 211 20.56 -9.76 2.43
CA GLU A 211 21.23 -8.46 2.27
C GLU A 211 20.91 -7.50 3.41
N GLU A 212 19.68 -7.48 3.92
CA GLU A 212 19.31 -6.65 5.08
C GLU A 212 20.21 -6.92 6.30
N LYS A 213 20.61 -8.17 6.51
CA LYS A 213 21.53 -8.58 7.60
C LYS A 213 22.95 -8.05 7.46
N LEU A 214 23.32 -7.54 6.29
CA LEU A 214 24.64 -6.94 6.07
C LEU A 214 24.74 -5.52 6.63
N PHE A 215 23.62 -4.93 7.07
CA PHE A 215 23.66 -3.62 7.72
C PHE A 215 24.37 -3.70 9.08
N PRO A 216 25.47 -2.97 9.32
CA PRO A 216 26.36 -3.23 10.46
C PRO A 216 25.76 -2.90 11.83
N HIS A 217 24.81 -1.96 11.91
CA HIS A 217 24.12 -1.56 13.14
C HIS A 217 22.67 -2.01 13.15
N LEU A 218 22.40 -3.19 12.57
CA LEU A 218 21.04 -3.69 12.40
C LEU A 218 20.29 -3.85 13.73
N GLU A 219 20.96 -4.43 14.73
CA GLU A 219 20.33 -4.69 16.04
C GLU A 219 20.09 -3.39 16.81
N ASP A 220 21.04 -2.45 16.77
CA ASP A 220 20.88 -1.13 17.40
C ASP A 220 19.74 -0.34 16.76
N ALA A 221 19.68 -0.34 15.42
CA ALA A 221 18.61 0.30 14.67
C ALA A 221 17.24 -0.34 15.01
N LYS A 222 17.15 -1.67 15.01
CA LYS A 222 15.92 -2.39 15.35
C LYS A 222 15.49 -2.17 16.81
N ALA A 223 16.43 -2.14 17.74
CA ALA A 223 16.13 -1.83 19.14
C ALA A 223 15.55 -0.41 19.28
N PHE A 224 16.15 0.57 18.61
CA PHE A 224 15.62 1.94 18.59
C PHE A 224 14.22 1.99 17.96
N LEU A 225 13.99 1.34 16.83
CA LEU A 225 12.67 1.30 16.18
C LEU A 225 11.59 0.69 17.08
N LYS A 226 11.96 -0.32 17.87
CA LYS A 226 11.04 -0.94 18.83
C LYS A 226 10.64 0.03 19.94
N THR A 227 11.59 0.81 20.49
CA THR A 227 11.29 1.85 21.49
C THR A 227 10.44 2.98 20.90
N LEU A 228 10.71 3.39 19.66
CA LEU A 228 9.94 4.40 18.96
C LEU A 228 8.47 3.96 18.76
N SER A 229 8.25 2.70 18.38
CA SER A 229 6.92 2.12 18.20
C SER A 229 6.14 1.99 19.50
N ALA A 230 6.82 1.77 20.63
CA ALA A 230 6.23 1.68 21.97
C ALA A 230 5.87 3.04 22.60
N GLY A 231 6.08 4.15 21.87
CA GLY A 231 5.74 5.49 22.37
C GLY A 231 6.91 6.23 23.02
N GLY A 232 8.09 5.64 23.10
CA GLY A 232 9.30 6.29 23.61
C GLY A 232 9.89 7.30 22.62
N LEU A 233 10.33 8.45 23.13
CA LEU A 233 11.37 9.33 22.56
C LEU A 233 11.04 10.46 21.58
N VAL A 234 9.81 10.75 21.20
CA VAL A 234 9.61 11.98 20.41
C VAL A 234 8.38 12.74 20.92
N GLU A 235 8.54 13.50 21.97
CA GLU A 235 7.79 14.72 22.23
C GLU A 235 8.60 15.93 21.76
#